data_b4dbbd17ba4af8cc0c0241aaf57fac94
#
_entry.id   b4dbbd17ba4af8cc0c0241aaf57fac94
#
_cell.length_a   1.000
_cell.length_b   1.000
_cell.length_c   1.000
_cell.angle_alpha   90.00
_cell.angle_beta   90.00
_cell.angle_gamma   90.00
#
_symmetry.space_group_name_H-M   'P 1'
#
loop_
_entity.id
_entity.type
_entity.pdbx_description
1 polymer ?
#
loop_
_entity_poly.entity_id
_entity_poly.type
_entity_poly.pdbx_seq_one_letter_code
_entity_poly.pdbx_strand_id
1 'polypeptide(L)'
;MNFYLSDAWPSLRQLSPLPKSEDELSAETFVRLDKEKDAALEKVIAVLDRKYPNKVHVMPTSDAMVLAVQAYYEGRLPGIEGVNRWLCSKTYSIWRDKLGHLGPGFERLEGYVFYATIYKRSPALIEGEIPFKPLVDRKLGKLDPPRQEVDRLFRRIAWKAVINNPLSDVTDRDGDGIGD
;
A
#
# COMPACT_ATOMS: atom_id res chain seq x y z
N MET A 1 -18.25 -17.90 -4.52
CA MET A 1 -17.97 -16.78 -3.60
C MET A 1 -16.48 -16.74 -3.40
N ASN A 2 -15.83 -15.61 -3.68
CA ASN A 2 -14.39 -15.42 -3.45
C ASN A 2 -14.17 -14.74 -2.11
N PHE A 3 -13.03 -15.03 -1.48
CA PHE A 3 -12.58 -14.42 -0.24
C PHE A 3 -11.37 -13.54 -0.58
N TYR A 4 -11.38 -12.30 -0.12
CA TYR A 4 -10.28 -11.37 -0.31
C TYR A 4 -9.65 -11.06 1.04
N LEU A 5 -8.34 -11.24 1.14
CA LEU A 5 -7.56 -10.95 2.33
C LEU A 5 -6.64 -9.78 2.04
N SER A 6 -6.74 -8.71 2.83
CA SER A 6 -5.73 -7.67 2.82
C SER A 6 -4.51 -8.17 3.59
N ASP A 7 -3.35 -8.10 2.98
CA ASP A 7 -2.10 -8.33 3.68
C ASP A 7 -1.82 -7.16 4.64
N ALA A 8 -1.03 -7.42 5.64
CA ALA A 8 -0.68 -6.41 6.63
C ALA A 8 0.64 -5.73 6.25
N TRP A 9 0.60 -4.43 5.99
CA TRP A 9 1.79 -3.64 5.66
C TRP A 9 2.85 -3.63 6.77
N PRO A 10 4.12 -3.30 6.43
CA PRO A 10 5.21 -3.20 7.39
C PRO A 10 4.96 -2.20 8.50
N SER A 11 5.42 -2.50 9.68
CA SER A 11 5.28 -1.66 10.87
C SER A 11 6.61 -1.53 11.58
N LEU A 12 6.91 -0.36 12.16
CA LEU A 12 8.12 -0.15 12.94
C LEU A 12 8.24 -1.10 14.14
N ARG A 13 7.12 -1.63 14.63
CA ARG A 13 7.11 -2.63 15.73
C ARG A 13 7.82 -3.94 15.41
N GLN A 14 8.04 -4.23 14.12
CA GLN A 14 8.79 -5.40 13.70
C GLN A 14 10.30 -5.21 13.84
N LEU A 15 10.76 -3.98 14.04
CA LEU A 15 12.17 -3.67 14.22
C LEU A 15 12.59 -3.78 15.68
N SER A 16 13.72 -4.42 15.92
CA SER A 16 14.33 -4.53 17.25
C SER A 16 15.86 -4.30 17.11
N PRO A 17 16.41 -3.23 17.67
CA PRO A 17 15.73 -2.17 18.41
C PRO A 17 14.83 -1.30 17.51
N LEU A 18 13.88 -0.57 18.12
CA LEU A 18 13.10 0.44 17.41
C LEU A 18 14.02 1.58 16.93
N PRO A 19 13.85 2.08 15.69
CA PRO A 19 14.61 3.21 15.18
C PRO A 19 14.35 4.48 16.00
N LYS A 20 15.37 5.30 16.15
CA LYS A 20 15.30 6.57 16.87
C LYS A 20 15.05 7.77 15.95
N SER A 21 15.40 7.65 14.68
CA SER A 21 15.18 8.67 13.63
C SER A 21 14.85 8.01 12.30
N GLU A 22 14.37 8.80 11.32
CA GLU A 22 14.15 8.33 9.95
C GLU A 22 15.44 7.95 9.22
N ASP A 23 16.58 8.51 9.61
CA ASP A 23 17.88 8.21 8.99
C ASP A 23 18.33 6.75 9.21
N GLU A 24 17.72 6.07 10.17
CA GLU A 24 17.94 4.64 10.42
C GLU A 24 17.04 3.75 9.53
N LEU A 25 16.20 4.35 8.67
CA LEU A 25 15.32 3.65 7.76
C LEU A 25 15.79 3.80 6.31
N SER A 26 15.46 2.80 5.51
CA SER A 26 15.67 2.82 4.06
C SER A 26 14.54 2.06 3.36
N ALA A 27 14.46 2.17 2.04
CA ALA A 27 13.50 1.37 1.26
C ALA A 27 13.69 -0.14 1.49
N GLU A 28 14.95 -0.59 1.60
CA GLU A 28 15.31 -2.00 1.83
C GLU A 28 14.81 -2.51 3.18
N THR A 29 14.74 -1.63 4.20
CA THR A 29 14.16 -1.98 5.50
C THR A 29 12.72 -2.47 5.33
N PHE A 30 11.92 -1.73 4.56
CA PHE A 30 10.51 -2.07 4.35
C PHE A 30 10.32 -3.26 3.42
N VAL A 31 11.15 -3.40 2.39
CA VAL A 31 11.18 -4.60 1.52
C VAL A 31 11.47 -5.87 2.34
N ARG A 32 12.40 -5.79 3.29
CA ARG A 32 12.71 -6.94 4.17
C ARG A 32 11.54 -7.27 5.10
N LEU A 33 10.95 -6.26 5.75
CA LEU A 33 9.83 -6.46 6.66
C LEU A 33 8.59 -7.04 5.96
N ASP A 34 8.37 -6.65 4.72
CA ASP A 34 7.31 -7.14 3.87
C ASP A 34 7.50 -8.63 3.57
N LYS A 35 8.67 -9.02 3.07
CA LYS A 35 9.02 -10.43 2.81
C LYS A 35 8.85 -11.34 4.03
N GLU A 36 9.18 -10.84 5.23
CA GLU A 36 8.98 -11.58 6.48
C GLU A 36 7.50 -11.84 6.76
N LYS A 37 6.62 -10.88 6.40
CA LYS A 37 5.16 -11.03 6.53
C LYS A 37 4.58 -11.93 5.45
N ASP A 38 5.05 -11.82 4.21
CA ASP A 38 4.60 -12.67 3.11
C ASP A 38 4.77 -14.14 3.43
N ALA A 39 5.92 -14.52 3.96
CA ALA A 39 6.19 -15.90 4.37
C ALA A 39 5.22 -16.43 5.47
N ALA A 40 4.66 -15.54 6.29
CA ALA A 40 3.62 -15.90 7.25
C ALA A 40 2.24 -15.98 6.58
N LEU A 41 1.93 -15.03 5.69
CA LEU A 41 0.68 -14.98 4.94
C LEU A 41 0.52 -16.21 4.03
N GLU A 42 1.57 -16.60 3.30
CA GLU A 42 1.56 -17.80 2.44
C GLU A 42 1.13 -19.06 3.19
N LYS A 43 1.58 -19.23 4.46
CA LYS A 43 1.17 -20.36 5.30
C LYS A 43 -0.33 -20.32 5.61
N VAL A 44 -0.88 -19.13 5.87
CA VAL A 44 -2.31 -18.93 6.11
C VAL A 44 -3.11 -19.23 4.84
N ILE A 45 -2.66 -18.68 3.70
CA ILE A 45 -3.30 -18.94 2.40
C ILE A 45 -3.31 -20.42 2.07
N ALA A 46 -2.17 -21.12 2.25
CA ALA A 46 -2.09 -22.57 2.00
C ALA A 46 -3.05 -23.40 2.87
N VAL A 47 -3.39 -22.96 4.08
CA VAL A 47 -4.40 -23.61 4.91
C VAL A 47 -5.81 -23.32 4.39
N LEU A 48 -6.08 -22.08 4.02
CA LEU A 48 -7.39 -21.65 3.52
C LEU A 48 -7.69 -22.25 2.16
N ASP A 49 -6.70 -22.30 1.26
CA ASP A 49 -6.88 -22.83 -0.10
C ASP A 49 -7.21 -24.33 -0.11
N ARG A 50 -6.67 -25.10 0.85
CA ARG A 50 -7.09 -26.50 1.04
C ARG A 50 -8.58 -26.64 1.34
N LYS A 51 -9.16 -25.66 2.05
CA LYS A 51 -10.58 -25.65 2.41
C LYS A 51 -11.47 -25.01 1.34
N TYR A 52 -10.92 -24.03 0.64
CA TYR A 52 -11.62 -23.20 -0.35
C TYR A 52 -10.77 -23.06 -1.63
N PRO A 53 -10.57 -24.15 -2.41
CA PRO A 53 -9.65 -24.15 -3.54
C PRO A 53 -9.95 -23.04 -4.55
N ASN A 54 -8.94 -22.28 -4.93
CA ASN A 54 -9.01 -21.17 -5.91
C ASN A 54 -10.06 -20.10 -5.57
N LYS A 55 -10.31 -19.86 -4.29
CA LYS A 55 -11.30 -18.86 -3.83
C LYS A 55 -10.71 -17.80 -2.90
N VAL A 56 -9.45 -17.96 -2.51
CA VAL A 56 -8.79 -17.05 -1.58
C VAL A 56 -7.77 -16.23 -2.36
N HIS A 57 -7.97 -14.92 -2.39
CA HIS A 57 -7.14 -13.98 -3.12
C HIS A 57 -6.56 -12.95 -2.16
N VAL A 58 -5.35 -12.47 -2.42
CA VAL A 58 -4.71 -11.42 -1.63
C VAL A 58 -4.94 -10.06 -2.29
N MET A 59 -5.30 -9.08 -1.49
CA MET A 59 -5.23 -7.67 -1.85
C MET A 59 -3.87 -7.15 -1.37
N PRO A 60 -2.87 -6.96 -2.26
CA PRO A 60 -1.47 -6.73 -1.89
C PRO A 60 -1.22 -5.28 -1.46
N THR A 61 -1.84 -4.88 -0.35
CA THR A 61 -1.72 -3.52 0.20
C THR A 61 -0.32 -3.26 0.75
N SER A 62 0.34 -4.31 1.28
CA SER A 62 1.71 -4.24 1.75
C SER A 62 2.68 -3.97 0.61
N ASP A 63 2.61 -4.72 -0.49
CA ASP A 63 3.40 -4.50 -1.69
C ASP A 63 3.26 -3.06 -2.21
N ALA A 64 2.02 -2.56 -2.26
CA ALA A 64 1.75 -1.20 -2.69
C ALA A 64 2.39 -0.15 -1.75
N MET A 65 2.34 -0.37 -0.45
CA MET A 65 2.99 0.51 0.53
C MET A 65 4.52 0.48 0.42
N VAL A 66 5.12 -0.69 0.17
CA VAL A 66 6.56 -0.82 -0.08
C VAL A 66 6.96 -0.08 -1.36
N LEU A 67 6.19 -0.21 -2.44
CA LEU A 67 6.41 0.55 -3.67
C LEU A 67 6.29 2.08 -3.45
N ALA A 68 5.37 2.50 -2.58
CA ALA A 68 5.25 3.90 -2.22
C ALA A 68 6.46 4.41 -1.41
N VAL A 69 6.99 3.60 -0.49
CA VAL A 69 8.23 3.92 0.23
C VAL A 69 9.41 4.04 -0.72
N GLN A 70 9.55 3.12 -1.67
CA GLN A 70 10.58 3.22 -2.71
C GLN A 70 10.44 4.52 -3.51
N ALA A 71 9.21 4.85 -3.93
CA ALA A 71 8.94 6.10 -4.64
C ALA A 71 9.27 7.35 -3.81
N TYR A 72 9.09 7.30 -2.49
CA TYR A 72 9.48 8.39 -1.58
C TYR A 72 11.01 8.59 -1.57
N TYR A 73 11.78 7.52 -1.36
CA TYR A 73 13.25 7.61 -1.37
C TYR A 73 13.83 8.00 -2.73
N GLU A 74 13.11 7.73 -3.82
CA GLU A 74 13.43 8.18 -5.17
C GLU A 74 12.97 9.63 -5.47
N GLY A 75 12.38 10.35 -4.50
CA GLY A 75 11.89 11.71 -4.68
C GLY A 75 10.65 11.87 -5.55
N ARG A 76 9.90 10.78 -5.79
CA ARG A 76 8.71 10.75 -6.67
C ARG A 76 7.37 10.96 -5.96
N LEU A 77 7.38 11.31 -4.67
CA LEU A 77 6.17 11.59 -3.88
C LEU A 77 6.18 13.07 -3.39
N PRO A 78 5.90 14.03 -4.27
CA PRO A 78 5.91 15.44 -3.90
C PRO A 78 4.86 15.76 -2.84
N GLY A 79 5.26 16.48 -1.79
CA GLY A 79 4.41 16.84 -0.66
C GLY A 79 4.32 15.78 0.43
N ILE A 80 4.93 14.61 0.24
CA ILE A 80 5.18 13.66 1.32
C ILE A 80 6.52 14.02 1.96
N GLU A 81 6.50 14.27 3.27
CA GLU A 81 7.60 14.91 4.00
C GLU A 81 8.42 13.92 4.85
N GLY A 82 7.92 12.69 4.98
CA GLY A 82 8.57 11.67 5.78
C GLY A 82 7.96 10.28 5.60
N VAL A 83 8.67 9.29 6.08
CA VAL A 83 8.21 7.90 6.06
C VAL A 83 7.28 7.62 7.24
N ASN A 84 7.66 8.09 8.42
CA ASN A 84 6.87 7.81 9.62
C ASN A 84 6.81 9.02 10.55
N ARG A 85 5.62 9.57 10.74
CA ARG A 85 5.38 10.76 11.57
C ARG A 85 5.89 10.62 13.01
N TRP A 86 5.86 9.42 13.56
CA TRP A 86 6.37 9.19 14.92
C TRP A 86 7.88 9.44 15.03
N LEU A 87 8.64 9.23 13.94
CA LEU A 87 10.08 9.50 13.88
C LEU A 87 10.42 10.92 13.43
N CYS A 88 9.74 11.40 12.37
CA CYS A 88 10.08 12.68 11.74
C CYS A 88 9.24 13.87 12.22
N SER A 89 8.15 13.64 12.94
CA SER A 89 7.17 14.67 13.38
C SER A 89 6.51 15.44 12.25
N LYS A 90 6.58 14.93 11.00
CA LYS A 90 5.97 15.56 9.82
C LYS A 90 4.55 15.09 9.61
N THR A 91 3.64 16.01 9.29
CA THR A 91 2.20 15.70 9.11
C THR A 91 1.96 14.78 7.94
N TYR A 92 2.54 15.11 6.78
CA TYR A 92 2.39 14.35 5.54
C TYR A 92 3.47 13.27 5.43
N SER A 93 3.32 12.21 6.23
CA SER A 93 4.18 11.03 6.20
C SER A 93 3.41 9.82 5.72
N ILE A 94 4.11 8.81 5.22
CA ILE A 94 3.50 7.56 4.72
C ILE A 94 2.73 6.87 5.83
N TRP A 95 3.31 6.76 7.03
CA TRP A 95 2.64 6.27 8.23
C TRP A 95 2.55 7.36 9.30
N ARG A 96 1.43 7.39 10.02
CA ARG A 96 1.22 8.39 11.08
C ARG A 96 1.74 7.95 12.45
N ASP A 97 2.06 6.68 12.64
CA ASP A 97 2.53 6.15 13.91
C ASP A 97 3.35 4.86 13.75
N LYS A 98 3.91 4.37 14.87
CA LYS A 98 4.74 3.16 14.90
C LYS A 98 3.96 1.85 14.68
N LEU A 99 2.63 1.89 14.74
CA LEU A 99 1.76 0.74 14.53
C LEU A 99 1.54 0.44 13.06
N GLY A 100 1.82 1.41 12.18
CA GLY A 100 1.62 1.31 10.76
C GLY A 100 0.28 1.87 10.29
N HIS A 101 -0.43 2.68 11.08
CA HIS A 101 -1.60 3.35 10.54
C HIS A 101 -1.21 4.31 9.43
N LEU A 102 -1.97 4.32 8.35
CA LEU A 102 -1.71 5.10 7.16
C LEU A 102 -1.69 6.60 7.44
N GLY A 103 -0.77 7.29 6.82
CA GLY A 103 -0.72 8.74 6.80
C GLY A 103 -1.74 9.35 5.85
N PRO A 104 -1.89 10.70 5.86
CA PRO A 104 -2.87 11.39 5.06
C PRO A 104 -2.78 11.06 3.57
N GLY A 105 -3.87 10.59 2.99
CA GLY A 105 -4.00 10.28 1.57
C GLY A 105 -3.61 8.86 1.19
N PHE A 106 -2.90 8.11 2.04
CA PHE A 106 -2.50 6.73 1.74
C PHE A 106 -3.67 5.73 1.80
N GLU A 107 -4.78 6.10 2.43
CA GLU A 107 -6.03 5.36 2.34
C GLU A 107 -6.56 5.26 0.90
N ARG A 108 -6.19 6.21 0.02
CA ARG A 108 -6.49 6.12 -1.41
C ARG A 108 -5.69 5.04 -2.10
N LEU A 109 -4.39 4.94 -1.79
CA LEU A 109 -3.56 3.88 -2.33
C LEU A 109 -4.14 2.50 -1.98
N GLU A 110 -4.50 2.29 -0.73
CA GLU A 110 -5.18 1.07 -0.28
C GLU A 110 -6.50 0.84 -1.04
N GLY A 111 -7.34 1.87 -1.16
CA GLY A 111 -8.59 1.78 -1.92
C GLY A 111 -8.37 1.44 -3.40
N TYR A 112 -7.30 1.92 -4.01
CA TYR A 112 -6.94 1.56 -5.39
C TYR A 112 -6.47 0.11 -5.51
N VAL A 113 -5.78 -0.43 -4.51
CA VAL A 113 -5.42 -1.86 -4.47
C VAL A 113 -6.68 -2.72 -4.40
N PHE A 114 -7.63 -2.36 -3.54
CA PHE A 114 -8.91 -3.07 -3.45
C PHE A 114 -9.67 -3.02 -4.77
N TYR A 115 -9.77 -1.84 -5.38
CA TYR A 115 -10.40 -1.70 -6.69
C TYR A 115 -9.73 -2.59 -7.74
N ALA A 116 -8.39 -2.52 -7.84
CA ALA A 116 -7.63 -3.26 -8.83
C ALA A 116 -7.79 -4.78 -8.67
N THR A 117 -7.75 -5.28 -7.43
CA THR A 117 -7.89 -6.72 -7.16
C THR A 117 -9.32 -7.21 -7.41
N ILE A 118 -10.33 -6.48 -6.93
CA ILE A 118 -11.73 -6.94 -7.01
C ILE A 118 -12.28 -6.84 -8.43
N TYR A 119 -11.99 -5.73 -9.13
CA TYR A 119 -12.51 -5.49 -10.48
C TYR A 119 -11.55 -5.93 -11.58
N LYS A 120 -10.35 -6.42 -11.24
CA LYS A 120 -9.29 -6.83 -12.17
C LYS A 120 -9.04 -5.74 -13.23
N ARG A 121 -8.99 -4.49 -12.79
CA ARG A 121 -8.85 -3.33 -13.67
C ARG A 121 -7.95 -2.27 -13.05
N SER A 122 -7.06 -1.71 -13.87
CA SER A 122 -6.15 -0.67 -13.43
C SER A 122 -6.90 0.60 -12.99
N PRO A 123 -6.64 1.11 -11.78
CA PRO A 123 -7.16 2.42 -11.38
C PRO A 123 -6.68 3.58 -12.25
N ALA A 124 -5.59 3.38 -13.02
CA ALA A 124 -5.09 4.38 -13.97
C ALA A 124 -6.06 4.64 -15.13
N LEU A 125 -6.95 3.68 -15.44
CA LEU A 125 -8.00 3.80 -16.45
C LEU A 125 -9.23 4.59 -15.96
N ILE A 126 -9.29 4.97 -14.68
CA ILE A 126 -10.39 5.79 -14.16
C ILE A 126 -10.20 7.21 -14.68
N GLU A 127 -11.14 7.65 -15.50
CA GLU A 127 -11.16 9.01 -16.05
C GLU A 127 -11.54 10.04 -14.97
N GLY A 128 -10.94 11.23 -15.06
CA GLY A 128 -11.21 12.35 -14.18
C GLY A 128 -10.63 12.24 -12.78
N GLU A 129 -11.01 13.19 -11.95
CA GLU A 129 -10.64 13.25 -10.54
C GLU A 129 -11.66 12.47 -9.70
N ILE A 130 -11.15 11.60 -8.84
CA ILE A 130 -12.00 10.96 -7.82
C ILE A 130 -12.18 11.97 -6.69
N PRO A 131 -13.42 12.37 -6.34
CA PRO A 131 -13.67 13.28 -5.26
C PRO A 131 -13.01 12.80 -3.96
N PHE A 132 -12.24 13.67 -3.33
CA PHE A 132 -11.60 13.38 -2.06
C PHE A 132 -12.52 13.84 -0.92
N LYS A 133 -12.87 12.91 -0.05
CA LYS A 133 -13.44 13.28 1.24
C LYS A 133 -12.26 13.58 2.17
N PRO A 134 -12.09 14.84 2.61
CA PRO A 134 -10.95 15.20 3.44
C PRO A 134 -10.87 14.32 4.68
N LEU A 135 -9.68 13.79 4.97
CA LEU A 135 -9.43 13.13 6.23
C LEU A 135 -9.47 14.17 7.34
N VAL A 136 -10.23 13.91 8.39
CA VAL A 136 -10.25 14.74 9.59
C VAL A 136 -9.42 14.04 10.65
N ASP A 137 -8.18 14.48 10.82
CA ASP A 137 -7.35 14.05 11.95
C ASP A 137 -7.83 14.76 13.22
N ARG A 138 -7.99 13.99 14.32
CA ARG A 138 -8.51 14.54 15.58
C ARG A 138 -7.63 15.64 16.19
N LYS A 139 -6.32 15.64 15.88
CA LYS A 139 -5.37 16.62 16.42
C LYS A 139 -5.05 17.75 15.44
N LEU A 140 -5.04 17.45 14.14
CA LEU A 140 -4.61 18.36 13.09
C LEU A 140 -5.77 19.00 12.32
N GLY A 141 -7.00 18.55 12.56
CA GLY A 141 -8.17 19.03 11.84
C GLY A 141 -8.27 18.45 10.41
N LYS A 142 -8.80 19.25 9.49
CA LYS A 142 -8.96 18.86 8.09
C LYS A 142 -7.62 18.88 7.37
N LEU A 143 -7.26 17.77 6.75
CA LEU A 143 -6.03 17.62 5.98
C LEU A 143 -6.32 17.71 4.48
N ASP A 144 -5.39 18.31 3.74
CA ASP A 144 -5.49 18.41 2.30
C ASP A 144 -5.34 17.04 1.63
N PRO A 145 -6.02 16.81 0.50
CA PRO A 145 -5.85 15.61 -0.29
C PRO A 145 -4.42 15.54 -0.88
N PRO A 146 -3.94 14.36 -1.24
CA PRO A 146 -2.71 14.23 -2.00
C PRO A 146 -2.84 14.99 -3.32
N ARG A 147 -1.72 15.58 -3.78
CA ARG A 147 -1.67 16.27 -5.06
C ARG A 147 -2.06 15.33 -6.19
N GLN A 148 -2.63 15.88 -7.26
CA GLN A 148 -3.10 15.09 -8.41
C GLN A 148 -2.01 14.20 -9.02
N GLU A 149 -0.77 14.65 -9.05
CA GLU A 149 0.38 13.87 -9.52
C GLU A 149 0.66 12.66 -8.62
N VAL A 150 0.52 12.82 -7.29
CA VAL A 150 0.64 11.73 -6.32
C VAL A 150 -0.52 10.74 -6.47
N ASP A 151 -1.74 11.24 -6.67
CA ASP A 151 -2.90 10.38 -6.93
C ASP A 151 -2.71 9.51 -8.18
N ARG A 152 -2.21 10.10 -9.27
CA ARG A 152 -1.88 9.33 -10.49
C ARG A 152 -0.79 8.29 -10.25
N LEU A 153 0.19 8.61 -9.43
CA LEU A 153 1.24 7.65 -9.05
C LEU A 153 0.65 6.52 -8.21
N PHE A 154 -0.23 6.80 -7.25
CA PHE A 154 -0.89 5.78 -6.44
C PHE A 154 -1.69 4.80 -7.29
N ARG A 155 -2.41 5.26 -8.31
CA ARG A 155 -3.12 4.39 -9.26
C ARG A 155 -2.19 3.40 -9.96
N ARG A 156 -1.01 3.89 -10.42
CA ARG A 156 0.01 3.02 -11.06
C ARG A 156 0.66 2.08 -10.07
N ILE A 157 0.97 2.55 -8.86
CA ILE A 157 1.55 1.70 -7.80
C ILE A 157 0.58 0.57 -7.44
N ALA A 158 -0.70 0.89 -7.24
CA ALA A 158 -1.72 -0.11 -6.92
C ALA A 158 -1.81 -1.19 -7.99
N TRP A 159 -1.88 -0.81 -9.27
CA TRP A 159 -1.91 -1.78 -10.38
C TRP A 159 -0.66 -2.64 -10.40
N LYS A 160 0.51 -2.01 -10.30
CA LYS A 160 1.79 -2.72 -10.28
C LYS A 160 1.88 -3.72 -9.12
N ALA A 161 1.42 -3.37 -7.93
CA ALA A 161 1.38 -4.27 -6.79
C ALA A 161 0.48 -5.49 -7.08
N VAL A 162 -0.70 -5.26 -7.62
CA VAL A 162 -1.68 -6.31 -7.88
C VAL A 162 -1.20 -7.29 -8.94
N ILE A 163 -0.73 -6.83 -10.10
CA ILE A 163 -0.30 -7.73 -11.18
C ILE A 163 1.02 -8.47 -10.89
N ASN A 164 1.82 -7.97 -9.95
CA ASN A 164 3.07 -8.61 -9.55
C ASN A 164 2.92 -9.57 -8.36
N ASN A 165 1.79 -9.55 -7.66
CA ASN A 165 1.55 -10.46 -6.56
C ASN A 165 0.81 -11.73 -7.07
N PRO A 166 1.45 -12.90 -7.03
CA PRO A 166 0.85 -14.13 -7.57
C PRO A 166 -0.41 -14.58 -6.84
N LEU A 167 -0.63 -14.12 -5.61
CA LEU A 167 -1.79 -14.47 -4.80
C LEU A 167 -3.00 -13.54 -5.05
N SER A 168 -2.85 -12.51 -5.90
CA SER A 168 -3.95 -11.61 -6.27
C SER A 168 -4.93 -12.23 -7.25
N ASP A 169 -4.50 -13.24 -8.02
CA ASP A 169 -5.22 -13.83 -9.16
C ASP A 169 -5.56 -12.80 -10.25
N VAL A 170 -4.65 -11.84 -10.45
CA VAL A 170 -4.76 -10.81 -11.50
C VAL A 170 -3.46 -10.79 -12.31
N THR A 171 -3.58 -10.97 -13.61
CA THR A 171 -2.47 -10.82 -14.57
C THR A 171 -2.86 -9.79 -15.63
N ASP A 172 -1.88 -9.15 -16.23
CA ASP A 172 -2.05 -8.17 -17.31
C ASP A 172 -0.89 -8.36 -18.29
N ARG A 173 -1.06 -9.33 -19.20
CA ARG A 173 0.02 -9.80 -20.10
C ARG A 173 0.22 -8.89 -21.29
N ASP A 174 -0.82 -8.24 -21.76
CA ASP A 174 -0.77 -7.32 -22.90
C ASP A 174 -0.56 -5.86 -22.49
N GLY A 175 -0.67 -5.55 -21.19
CA GLY A 175 -0.38 -4.23 -20.63
C GLY A 175 -1.49 -3.20 -20.87
N ASP A 176 -2.72 -3.64 -21.15
CA ASP A 176 -3.85 -2.73 -21.41
C ASP A 176 -4.51 -2.21 -20.13
N GLY A 177 -4.13 -2.74 -18.98
CA GLY A 177 -4.65 -2.38 -17.67
C GLY A 177 -5.96 -3.09 -17.31
N ILE A 178 -6.30 -4.15 -18.03
CA ILE A 178 -7.44 -5.04 -17.74
C ILE A 178 -6.88 -6.43 -17.44
N GLY A 179 -7.32 -7.02 -16.35
CA GLY A 179 -6.83 -8.35 -15.96
C GLY A 179 -7.33 -9.45 -16.90
N ASP A 180 -6.42 -10.35 -17.26
CA ASP A 180 -6.67 -11.54 -18.08
C ASP A 180 -7.59 -12.57 -17.37
#